data_0581a32db704c90ee69298182b8b73fe
#
_entry.id   0581a32db704c90ee69298182b8b73fe
#
_cell.length_a   1.000
_cell.length_b   1.000
_cell.length_c   1.000
_cell.angle_alpha   90.00
_cell.angle_beta   90.00
_cell.angle_gamma   90.00
#
_symmetry.space_group_name_H-M   'P 1'
#
loop_
_entity.id
_entity.type
_entity.pdbx_description
1 polymer ?
#
loop_
_entity_poly.entity_id
_entity_poly.type
_entity_poly.pdbx_seq_one_letter_code
_entity_poly.pdbx_strand_id
1 'polypeptide(L)'
;ATNIIELVDVCKEFDGVSVIDNMNLYVRKGEFVTFLGPSGCGKTTTLRMIAGFEMPTSGKILLNGQDISSLPPNQRPVNTVFQKYALFPHLNVFENVAFGLKLKRVSTTYVDKKGNTVEKYIKLSKAEIAERVKKALEVVDLEGFEKRSISTLSGGQQQRIAIARAIVNEPEILLLDEPLGALDLKMRKEMQLELKAMHKRLGITFIYVTHDQEEALTMSDTIVVMADGYIQQIGTPEMIYNEPKNTFVADFIGESNIFSGTMPKDYLVRFCGKSFVCEDGGFEKDEPVDVVVRPEDVKIVPAGQGTLAGKVTSVIFKGIHYQILVQCGR
;
A
#
# COMPACT_ATOMS: atom_id res chain seq x y z
N ALA A 1 -2.15 -5.69 19.42
CA ALA A 1 -1.24 -5.94 18.28
C ALA A 1 0.05 -5.16 18.51
N THR A 2 1.21 -5.75 18.20
CA THR A 2 2.53 -5.14 18.42
C THR A 2 2.91 -4.34 17.18
N ASN A 3 3.40 -3.11 17.35
CA ASN A 3 3.95 -2.32 16.25
C ASN A 3 5.25 -2.96 15.77
N ILE A 4 5.41 -3.09 14.46
CA ILE A 4 6.64 -3.58 13.84
C ILE A 4 7.48 -2.43 13.28
N ILE A 5 6.82 -1.41 12.69
CA ILE A 5 7.44 -0.17 12.22
C ILE A 5 6.78 1.01 12.92
N GLU A 6 7.61 1.98 13.33
CA GLU A 6 7.15 3.28 13.80
C GLU A 6 7.98 4.38 13.16
N LEU A 7 7.32 5.34 12.54
CA LEU A 7 7.90 6.59 12.07
C LEU A 7 7.57 7.66 13.10
N VAL A 8 8.59 8.33 13.63
CA VAL A 8 8.44 9.33 14.70
C VAL A 8 9.04 10.65 14.21
N ASP A 9 8.17 11.64 13.99
CA ASP A 9 8.51 12.99 13.53
C ASP A 9 9.42 12.99 12.29
N VAL A 10 9.18 12.06 11.35
CA VAL A 10 10.04 11.85 10.19
C VAL A 10 9.83 12.97 9.18
N CYS A 11 10.93 13.63 8.82
CA CYS A 11 10.99 14.61 7.74
C CYS A 11 12.00 14.17 6.67
N LYS A 12 11.73 14.51 5.41
CA LYS A 12 12.65 14.31 4.30
C LYS A 12 12.65 15.50 3.37
N GLU A 13 13.84 16.05 3.16
CA GLU A 13 14.09 17.12 2.21
C GLU A 13 15.10 16.68 1.15
N PHE A 14 14.95 17.19 -0.06
CA PHE A 14 15.91 17.10 -1.14
C PHE A 14 16.21 18.51 -1.63
N ASP A 15 17.47 18.91 -1.60
CA ASP A 15 17.94 20.24 -2.04
C ASP A 15 17.11 21.41 -1.46
N GLY A 16 16.73 21.28 -0.17
CA GLY A 16 15.93 22.29 0.55
C GLY A 16 14.42 22.25 0.25
N VAL A 17 13.97 21.28 -0.53
CA VAL A 17 12.53 21.07 -0.81
C VAL A 17 12.02 19.94 0.08
N SER A 18 11.03 20.24 0.92
CA SER A 18 10.38 19.24 1.77
C SER A 18 9.51 18.31 0.93
N VAL A 19 9.72 16.99 1.08
CA VAL A 19 8.93 15.94 0.44
C VAL A 19 8.08 15.19 1.45
N ILE A 20 8.56 15.07 2.67
CA ILE A 20 7.85 14.50 3.82
C ILE A 20 8.06 15.46 4.99
N ASP A 21 6.97 15.82 5.65
CA ASP A 21 7.00 16.74 6.78
C ASP A 21 6.27 16.14 7.99
N ASN A 22 7.01 16.01 9.08
CA ASN A 22 6.54 15.57 10.40
C ASN A 22 5.64 14.32 10.38
N MET A 23 6.07 13.30 9.63
CA MET A 23 5.30 12.05 9.49
C MET A 23 5.37 11.22 10.76
N ASN A 24 4.21 10.91 11.31
CA ASN A 24 4.02 10.01 12.43
C ASN A 24 3.11 8.86 12.00
N LEU A 25 3.61 7.64 12.05
CA LEU A 25 2.89 6.44 11.59
C LEU A 25 3.38 5.22 12.35
N TYR A 26 2.49 4.31 12.67
CA TYR A 26 2.84 2.96 13.11
C TYR A 26 2.17 1.91 12.22
N VAL A 27 2.87 0.80 12.01
CA VAL A 27 2.40 -0.37 11.27
C VAL A 27 2.44 -1.57 12.21
N ARG A 28 1.37 -2.34 12.26
CA ARG A 28 1.27 -3.52 13.13
C ARG A 28 1.88 -4.74 12.45
N LYS A 29 2.37 -5.66 13.26
CA LYS A 29 2.92 -6.92 12.76
C LYS A 29 1.84 -7.75 12.07
N GLY A 30 2.16 -8.24 10.86
CA GLY A 30 1.28 -9.06 10.04
C GLY A 30 0.17 -8.30 9.31
N GLU A 31 0.21 -6.96 9.31
CA GLU A 31 -0.77 -6.09 8.66
C GLU A 31 -0.42 -5.85 7.19
N PHE A 32 -1.42 -5.75 6.33
CA PHE A 32 -1.28 -5.25 4.95
C PHE A 32 -1.61 -3.76 4.94
N VAL A 33 -0.58 -2.91 4.91
CA VAL A 33 -0.72 -1.45 4.90
C VAL A 33 -0.45 -0.90 3.52
N THR A 34 -1.33 -0.05 3.01
CA THR A 34 -1.15 0.62 1.73
C THR A 34 -0.95 2.13 1.89
N PHE A 35 0.13 2.66 1.32
CA PHE A 35 0.32 4.08 1.11
C PHE A 35 -0.33 4.46 -0.22
N LEU A 36 -1.39 5.24 -0.15
CA LEU A 36 -2.22 5.64 -1.28
C LEU A 36 -2.17 7.16 -1.45
N GLY A 37 -2.05 7.64 -2.68
CA GLY A 37 -2.04 9.08 -2.96
C GLY A 37 -1.57 9.39 -4.38
N PRO A 38 -1.66 10.64 -4.82
CA PRO A 38 -1.21 11.07 -6.14
C PRO A 38 0.31 10.91 -6.31
N SER A 39 0.77 10.97 -7.57
CA SER A 39 2.20 10.92 -7.87
C SER A 39 2.93 12.08 -7.20
N GLY A 40 4.12 11.81 -6.66
CA GLY A 40 4.96 12.84 -6.03
C GLY A 40 4.59 13.22 -4.58
N CYS A 41 3.56 12.61 -3.96
CA CYS A 41 3.17 12.95 -2.59
C CYS A 41 4.04 12.31 -1.48
N GLY A 42 5.13 11.61 -1.84
CA GLY A 42 6.09 11.08 -0.86
C GLY A 42 5.98 9.59 -0.54
N LYS A 43 5.05 8.82 -1.13
CA LYS A 43 4.86 7.38 -0.86
C LYS A 43 6.13 6.56 -1.07
N THR A 44 6.68 6.60 -2.28
CA THR A 44 7.92 5.89 -2.63
C THR A 44 9.10 6.37 -1.79
N THR A 45 9.18 7.67 -1.48
CA THR A 45 10.22 8.21 -0.59
C THR A 45 10.11 7.61 0.80
N THR A 46 8.91 7.53 1.37
CA THR A 46 8.66 6.91 2.68
C THR A 46 9.06 5.42 2.66
N LEU A 47 8.64 4.69 1.63
CA LEU A 47 9.02 3.29 1.46
C LEU A 47 10.54 3.12 1.34
N ARG A 48 11.23 3.99 0.59
CA ARG A 48 12.70 3.98 0.45
C ARG A 48 13.42 4.28 1.76
N MET A 49 12.85 5.16 2.61
CA MET A 49 13.40 5.42 3.95
C MET A 49 13.25 4.19 4.86
N ILE A 50 12.13 3.47 4.81
CA ILE A 50 11.94 2.21 5.54
C ILE A 50 12.91 1.13 5.02
N ALA A 51 13.12 1.06 3.72
CA ALA A 51 14.05 0.12 3.08
C ALA A 51 15.53 0.44 3.34
N GLY A 52 15.86 1.67 3.74
CA GLY A 52 17.24 2.13 3.94
C GLY A 52 17.96 2.63 2.69
N PHE A 53 17.24 2.83 1.58
CA PHE A 53 17.79 3.45 0.36
C PHE A 53 17.87 4.97 0.46
N GLU A 54 17.07 5.56 1.36
CA GLU A 54 17.11 6.97 1.72
C GLU A 54 17.20 7.10 3.23
N MET A 55 17.87 8.14 3.72
CA MET A 55 17.87 8.47 5.14
C MET A 55 16.89 9.60 5.41
N PRO A 56 16.16 9.60 6.52
CA PRO A 56 15.37 10.75 6.93
C PRO A 56 16.29 11.96 7.16
N THR A 57 15.80 13.17 6.86
CA THR A 57 16.49 14.43 7.19
C THR A 57 16.45 14.68 8.70
N SER A 58 15.32 14.35 9.32
CA SER A 58 15.13 14.35 10.78
C SER A 58 14.09 13.32 11.19
N GLY A 59 13.91 13.11 12.48
CA GLY A 59 13.04 12.08 13.03
C GLY A 59 13.70 10.72 13.08
N LYS A 60 12.89 9.67 13.41
CA LYS A 60 13.38 8.31 13.60
C LYS A 60 12.47 7.30 12.94
N ILE A 61 13.07 6.22 12.46
CA ILE A 61 12.37 5.02 11.98
C ILE A 61 12.75 3.88 12.90
N LEU A 62 11.77 3.35 13.64
CA LEU A 62 11.96 2.25 14.55
C LEU A 62 11.41 0.96 13.93
N LEU A 63 12.17 -0.13 14.03
CA LEU A 63 11.75 -1.48 13.68
C LEU A 63 11.85 -2.34 14.93
N ASN A 64 10.73 -2.93 15.37
CA ASN A 64 10.65 -3.63 16.64
C ASN A 64 11.22 -2.83 17.81
N GLY A 65 11.01 -1.50 17.83
CA GLY A 65 11.50 -0.57 18.84
C GLY A 65 12.99 -0.18 18.71
N GLN A 66 13.72 -0.70 17.73
CA GLN A 66 15.12 -0.36 17.46
C GLN A 66 15.21 0.69 16.35
N ASP A 67 16.00 1.73 16.57
CA ASP A 67 16.24 2.78 15.58
C ASP A 67 17.08 2.23 14.40
N ILE A 68 16.46 2.21 13.22
CA ILE A 68 17.09 1.75 11.97
C ILE A 68 17.40 2.90 11.00
N SER A 69 17.19 4.14 11.40
CA SER A 69 17.28 5.32 10.52
C SER A 69 18.61 5.41 9.77
N SER A 70 19.72 5.05 10.41
CA SER A 70 21.07 5.07 9.82
C SER A 70 21.55 3.72 9.27
N LEU A 71 20.78 2.64 9.44
CA LEU A 71 21.20 1.32 8.97
C LEU A 71 21.05 1.19 7.43
N PRO A 72 22.06 0.63 6.75
CA PRO A 72 21.98 0.36 5.31
C PRO A 72 20.96 -0.77 5.02
N PRO A 73 20.46 -0.89 3.76
CA PRO A 73 19.42 -1.86 3.39
C PRO A 73 19.76 -3.31 3.76
N ASN A 74 21.00 -3.72 3.60
CA ASN A 74 21.44 -5.10 3.85
C ASN A 74 21.46 -5.49 5.35
N GLN A 75 21.31 -4.53 6.25
CA GLN A 75 21.25 -4.76 7.71
C GLN A 75 19.81 -4.67 8.25
N ARG A 76 18.83 -4.41 7.39
CA ARG A 76 17.41 -4.36 7.78
C ARG A 76 16.71 -5.66 7.42
N PRO A 77 15.85 -6.22 8.29
CA PRO A 77 15.07 -7.42 8.00
C PRO A 77 13.85 -7.11 7.12
N VAL A 78 14.05 -6.30 6.09
CA VAL A 78 13.06 -5.89 5.11
C VAL A 78 13.56 -6.18 3.70
N ASN A 79 12.66 -6.56 2.79
CA ASN A 79 12.99 -6.72 1.37
C ASN A 79 12.00 -5.94 0.51
N THR A 80 12.49 -5.47 -0.65
CA THR A 80 11.72 -4.63 -1.56
C THR A 80 11.51 -5.32 -2.90
N VAL A 81 10.27 -5.26 -3.40
CA VAL A 81 9.90 -5.57 -4.79
C VAL A 81 9.67 -4.24 -5.51
N PHE A 82 10.45 -3.98 -6.55
CA PHE A 82 10.39 -2.75 -7.33
C PHE A 82 9.37 -2.84 -8.46
N GLN A 83 8.88 -1.70 -8.93
CA GLN A 83 7.91 -1.58 -10.02
C GLN A 83 8.31 -2.33 -11.30
N LYS A 84 9.59 -2.33 -11.67
CA LYS A 84 10.14 -3.06 -12.84
C LYS A 84 10.71 -4.44 -12.47
N TYR A 85 10.34 -4.99 -11.31
CA TYR A 85 10.76 -6.28 -10.75
C TYR A 85 12.28 -6.45 -10.56
N ALA A 86 13.12 -5.75 -11.30
CA ALA A 86 14.58 -5.78 -11.26
C ALA A 86 15.16 -7.22 -11.28
N LEU A 87 14.54 -8.12 -12.06
CA LEU A 87 15.05 -9.46 -12.27
C LEU A 87 16.30 -9.44 -13.14
N PHE A 88 17.24 -10.34 -12.89
CA PHE A 88 18.45 -10.51 -13.68
C PHE A 88 18.15 -11.31 -14.95
N PRO A 89 18.15 -10.70 -16.15
CA PRO A 89 17.68 -11.36 -17.36
C PRO A 89 18.61 -12.48 -17.84
N HIS A 90 19.88 -12.45 -17.44
CA HIS A 90 20.91 -13.45 -17.75
C HIS A 90 20.91 -14.65 -16.81
N LEU A 91 20.11 -14.61 -15.74
CA LEU A 91 19.94 -15.70 -14.78
C LEU A 91 18.59 -16.39 -14.99
N ASN A 92 18.52 -17.71 -14.73
CA ASN A 92 17.26 -18.43 -14.71
C ASN A 92 16.44 -18.11 -13.45
N VAL A 93 15.26 -18.70 -13.30
CA VAL A 93 14.38 -18.51 -12.15
C VAL A 93 15.07 -18.91 -10.84
N PHE A 94 15.67 -20.11 -10.79
CA PHE A 94 16.39 -20.57 -9.60
C PHE A 94 17.47 -19.59 -9.16
N GLU A 95 18.30 -19.16 -10.12
CA GLU A 95 19.42 -18.27 -9.85
C GLU A 95 18.98 -16.87 -9.39
N ASN A 96 17.88 -16.34 -9.95
CA ASN A 96 17.27 -15.11 -9.48
C ASN A 96 16.82 -15.21 -8.03
N VAL A 97 16.06 -16.24 -7.69
CA VAL A 97 15.56 -16.44 -6.31
C VAL A 97 16.71 -16.71 -5.35
N ALA A 98 17.67 -17.56 -5.72
CA ALA A 98 18.82 -17.94 -4.90
C ALA A 98 19.85 -16.81 -4.72
N PHE A 99 19.76 -15.71 -5.46
CA PHE A 99 20.83 -14.71 -5.52
C PHE A 99 21.22 -14.18 -4.14
N GLY A 100 20.26 -13.74 -3.34
CA GLY A 100 20.51 -13.26 -1.99
C GLY A 100 21.06 -14.34 -1.05
N LEU A 101 20.57 -15.59 -1.17
CA LEU A 101 21.02 -16.71 -0.35
C LEU A 101 22.49 -17.07 -0.59
N LYS A 102 22.97 -16.94 -1.83
CA LYS A 102 24.37 -17.21 -2.18
C LYS A 102 25.34 -16.22 -1.51
N LEU A 103 24.88 -15.03 -1.17
CA LEU A 103 25.65 -13.98 -0.50
C LEU A 103 25.52 -14.05 1.02
N LYS A 104 24.42 -14.63 1.52
CA LYS A 104 24.11 -14.71 2.94
C LYS A 104 25.15 -15.58 3.66
N ARG A 105 25.59 -15.09 4.80
CA ARG A 105 26.40 -15.86 5.75
C ARG A 105 25.61 -16.05 7.03
N VAL A 106 25.62 -17.28 7.55
CA VAL A 106 24.95 -17.61 8.80
C VAL A 106 26.00 -17.88 9.86
N SER A 107 25.74 -17.38 11.06
CA SER A 107 26.55 -17.67 12.22
C SER A 107 26.37 -19.13 12.63
N THR A 108 27.46 -19.79 12.92
CA THR A 108 27.49 -21.12 13.54
C THR A 108 28.54 -21.14 14.64
N THR A 109 28.27 -21.85 15.69
CA THR A 109 29.20 -22.03 16.79
C THR A 109 29.88 -23.39 16.68
N TYR A 110 31.19 -23.43 16.94
CA TYR A 110 31.92 -24.69 17.10
C TYR A 110 32.86 -24.58 18.31
N VAL A 111 33.19 -25.72 18.88
CA VAL A 111 34.16 -25.78 19.98
C VAL A 111 35.56 -25.98 19.39
N ASP A 112 36.47 -25.06 19.70
CA ASP A 112 37.84 -25.15 19.26
C ASP A 112 38.61 -26.27 19.99
N LYS A 113 39.84 -26.52 19.56
CA LYS A 113 40.69 -27.57 20.17
C LYS A 113 41.09 -27.25 21.64
N LYS A 114 40.80 -26.07 22.12
CA LYS A 114 41.03 -25.62 23.49
C LYS A 114 39.78 -25.63 24.36
N GLY A 115 38.63 -26.12 23.81
CA GLY A 115 37.36 -26.16 24.51
C GLY A 115 36.57 -24.84 24.52
N ASN A 116 36.97 -23.83 23.77
CA ASN A 116 36.26 -22.55 23.71
C ASN A 116 35.18 -22.59 22.62
N THR A 117 34.02 -22.05 22.91
CA THR A 117 32.97 -21.85 21.90
C THR A 117 33.35 -20.64 21.03
N VAL A 118 33.56 -20.90 19.74
CA VAL A 118 33.92 -19.87 18.75
C VAL A 118 32.82 -19.71 17.72
N GLU A 119 32.44 -18.47 17.45
CA GLU A 119 31.47 -18.14 16.39
C GLU A 119 32.17 -18.06 15.03
N LYS A 120 31.58 -18.67 14.01
CA LYS A 120 32.08 -18.65 12.64
C LYS A 120 30.92 -18.37 11.67
N TYR A 121 31.20 -17.51 10.68
CA TYR A 121 30.25 -17.22 9.60
C TYR A 121 30.53 -18.13 8.39
N ILE A 122 29.55 -18.95 8.04
CA ILE A 122 29.61 -19.89 6.90
C ILE A 122 28.56 -19.53 5.85
N LYS A 123 28.83 -19.92 4.61
CA LYS A 123 27.84 -19.85 3.51
C LYS A 123 26.82 -20.98 3.68
N LEU A 124 25.59 -20.74 3.24
CA LEU A 124 24.58 -21.78 3.13
C LEU A 124 25.02 -22.88 2.18
N SER A 125 24.70 -24.12 2.48
CA SER A 125 24.96 -25.27 1.62
C SER A 125 24.08 -25.19 0.35
N LYS A 126 24.51 -25.90 -0.71
CA LYS A 126 23.72 -25.99 -1.95
C LYS A 126 22.35 -26.61 -1.72
N ALA A 127 22.27 -27.60 -0.81
CA ALA A 127 21.02 -28.28 -0.46
C ALA A 127 20.05 -27.34 0.26
N GLU A 128 20.52 -26.56 1.24
CA GLU A 128 19.71 -25.57 1.95
C GLU A 128 19.21 -24.47 1.01
N ILE A 129 20.06 -23.98 0.09
CA ILE A 129 19.65 -23.01 -0.93
C ILE A 129 18.55 -23.61 -1.80
N ALA A 130 18.72 -24.84 -2.28
CA ALA A 130 17.72 -25.50 -3.13
C ALA A 130 16.38 -25.68 -2.42
N GLU A 131 16.39 -26.08 -1.14
CA GLU A 131 15.18 -26.25 -0.34
C GLU A 131 14.45 -24.91 -0.13
N ARG A 132 15.18 -23.84 0.24
CA ARG A 132 14.59 -22.52 0.44
C ARG A 132 14.02 -21.94 -0.86
N VAL A 133 14.70 -22.10 -1.99
CA VAL A 133 14.20 -21.69 -3.30
C VAL A 133 12.93 -22.45 -3.65
N LYS A 134 12.90 -23.76 -3.44
CA LYS A 134 11.71 -24.58 -3.69
C LYS A 134 10.52 -24.07 -2.88
N LYS A 135 10.68 -23.86 -1.57
CA LYS A 135 9.63 -23.32 -0.69
C LYS A 135 9.15 -21.93 -1.16
N ALA A 136 10.08 -21.06 -1.56
CA ALA A 136 9.70 -19.72 -2.06
C ALA A 136 8.90 -19.81 -3.36
N LEU A 137 9.23 -20.74 -4.27
CA LEU A 137 8.48 -20.98 -5.50
C LEU A 137 7.10 -21.59 -5.25
N GLU A 138 6.99 -22.48 -4.25
CA GLU A 138 5.70 -23.03 -3.79
C GLU A 138 4.76 -21.93 -3.29
N VAL A 139 5.27 -20.95 -2.53
CA VAL A 139 4.46 -19.82 -2.04
C VAL A 139 3.85 -18.99 -3.16
N VAL A 140 4.54 -18.88 -4.28
CA VAL A 140 4.10 -18.07 -5.44
C VAL A 140 3.50 -18.91 -6.57
N ASP A 141 3.21 -20.21 -6.31
CA ASP A 141 2.60 -21.17 -7.24
C ASP A 141 3.38 -21.31 -8.57
N LEU A 142 4.72 -21.39 -8.48
CA LEU A 142 5.64 -21.54 -9.62
C LEU A 142 6.64 -22.71 -9.45
N GLU A 143 6.21 -23.81 -8.81
CA GLU A 143 7.00 -25.03 -8.76
C GLU A 143 7.27 -25.57 -10.18
N GLY A 144 8.47 -26.08 -10.40
CA GLY A 144 8.88 -26.63 -11.68
C GLY A 144 9.38 -25.57 -12.68
N PHE A 145 9.41 -24.29 -12.29
CA PHE A 145 9.90 -23.20 -13.16
C PHE A 145 11.41 -22.91 -12.97
N GLU A 146 12.11 -23.62 -12.10
CA GLU A 146 13.47 -23.33 -11.64
C GLU A 146 14.47 -23.11 -12.79
N LYS A 147 14.34 -23.88 -13.86
CA LYS A 147 15.28 -23.84 -15.01
C LYS A 147 14.84 -22.90 -16.11
N ARG A 148 13.66 -22.25 -16.00
CA ARG A 148 13.17 -21.37 -17.05
C ARG A 148 13.95 -20.07 -17.10
N SER A 149 14.11 -19.52 -18.32
CA SER A 149 14.63 -18.17 -18.54
C SER A 149 13.57 -17.13 -18.18
N ILE A 150 13.98 -16.02 -17.57
CA ILE A 150 13.10 -14.89 -17.21
C ILE A 150 12.39 -14.34 -18.44
N SER A 151 13.07 -14.30 -19.61
CA SER A 151 12.52 -13.79 -20.86
C SER A 151 11.33 -14.59 -21.41
N THR A 152 11.14 -15.83 -20.95
CA THR A 152 10.02 -16.70 -21.38
C THR A 152 8.79 -16.57 -20.49
N LEU A 153 8.84 -15.75 -19.43
CA LEU A 153 7.79 -15.61 -18.45
C LEU A 153 6.87 -14.42 -18.77
N SER A 154 5.57 -14.56 -18.47
CA SER A 154 4.64 -13.44 -18.50
C SER A 154 4.99 -12.40 -17.43
N GLY A 155 4.44 -11.18 -17.54
CA GLY A 155 4.64 -10.13 -16.55
C GLY A 155 4.22 -10.56 -15.13
N GLY A 156 3.06 -11.21 -14.98
CA GLY A 156 2.62 -11.75 -13.70
C GLY A 156 3.54 -12.84 -13.14
N GLN A 157 4.07 -13.72 -13.99
CA GLN A 157 5.07 -14.72 -13.58
C GLN A 157 6.38 -14.06 -13.14
N GLN A 158 6.86 -13.05 -13.87
CA GLN A 158 8.04 -12.30 -13.48
C GLN A 158 7.86 -11.61 -12.13
N GLN A 159 6.68 -11.02 -11.89
CA GLN A 159 6.35 -10.43 -10.60
C GLN A 159 6.38 -11.46 -9.47
N ARG A 160 5.78 -12.63 -9.66
CA ARG A 160 5.83 -13.73 -8.67
C ARG A 160 7.26 -14.18 -8.39
N ILE A 161 8.14 -14.24 -9.39
CA ILE A 161 9.56 -14.54 -9.18
C ILE A 161 10.25 -13.42 -8.37
N ALA A 162 9.93 -12.15 -8.62
CA ALA A 162 10.47 -11.06 -7.81
C ALA A 162 10.04 -11.14 -6.35
N ILE A 163 8.78 -11.53 -6.10
CA ILE A 163 8.28 -11.78 -4.76
C ILE A 163 9.00 -13.00 -4.14
N ALA A 164 9.12 -14.12 -4.85
CA ALA A 164 9.85 -15.31 -4.38
C ALA A 164 11.29 -14.96 -3.99
N ARG A 165 11.99 -14.15 -4.81
CA ARG A 165 13.32 -13.64 -4.49
C ARG A 165 13.35 -12.76 -3.23
N ALA A 166 12.29 -11.99 -3.00
CA ALA A 166 12.21 -11.14 -1.83
C ALA A 166 11.92 -11.94 -0.55
N ILE A 167 11.04 -12.95 -0.60
CA ILE A 167 10.64 -13.72 0.58
C ILE A 167 11.62 -14.85 0.94
N VAL A 168 12.48 -15.30 0.03
CA VAL A 168 13.40 -16.43 0.26
C VAL A 168 14.38 -16.20 1.42
N ASN A 169 14.64 -14.95 1.77
CA ASN A 169 15.46 -14.55 2.91
C ASN A 169 14.67 -14.46 4.23
N GLU A 170 13.36 -14.77 4.20
CA GLU A 170 12.47 -14.72 5.36
C GLU A 170 12.47 -13.33 6.03
N PRO A 171 12.08 -12.25 5.29
CA PRO A 171 12.01 -10.91 5.87
C PRO A 171 10.83 -10.80 6.83
N GLU A 172 10.92 -9.88 7.79
CA GLU A 172 9.79 -9.54 8.65
C GLU A 172 8.77 -8.64 7.93
N ILE A 173 9.26 -7.84 6.96
CA ILE A 173 8.45 -6.90 6.20
C ILE A 173 8.78 -7.03 4.72
N LEU A 174 7.74 -7.11 3.89
CA LEU A 174 7.84 -7.01 2.44
C LEU A 174 7.35 -5.64 1.97
N LEU A 175 8.21 -4.92 1.30
CA LEU A 175 7.94 -3.62 0.72
C LEU A 175 7.64 -3.77 -0.77
N LEU A 176 6.54 -3.20 -1.25
CA LEU A 176 6.04 -3.36 -2.61
C LEU A 176 5.81 -1.96 -3.21
N ASP A 177 6.66 -1.55 -4.14
CA ASP A 177 6.61 -0.23 -4.80
C ASP A 177 5.92 -0.33 -6.16
N GLU A 178 4.63 0.01 -6.21
CA GLU A 178 3.77 -0.06 -7.40
C GLU A 178 3.91 -1.37 -8.20
N PRO A 179 3.86 -2.54 -7.56
CA PRO A 179 4.25 -3.80 -8.20
C PRO A 179 3.31 -4.23 -9.33
N LEU A 180 2.07 -3.71 -9.38
CA LEU A 180 1.09 -4.04 -10.40
C LEU A 180 1.06 -3.05 -11.56
N GLY A 181 1.82 -1.96 -11.48
CA GLY A 181 1.76 -0.86 -12.47
C GLY A 181 2.14 -1.24 -13.89
N ALA A 182 2.94 -2.30 -14.09
CA ALA A 182 3.35 -2.78 -15.42
C ALA A 182 2.39 -3.82 -16.05
N LEU A 183 1.33 -4.24 -15.33
CA LEU A 183 0.38 -5.26 -15.79
C LEU A 183 -0.84 -4.64 -16.47
N ASP A 184 -1.41 -5.38 -17.43
CA ASP A 184 -2.72 -5.04 -17.99
C ASP A 184 -3.84 -5.20 -16.94
N LEU A 185 -5.02 -4.63 -17.23
CA LEU A 185 -6.13 -4.57 -16.27
C LEU A 185 -6.58 -5.95 -15.77
N LYS A 186 -6.67 -6.94 -16.68
CA LYS A 186 -7.12 -8.29 -16.31
C LYS A 186 -6.10 -8.97 -15.38
N MET A 187 -4.85 -8.96 -15.79
CA MET A 187 -3.75 -9.55 -15.03
C MET A 187 -3.56 -8.85 -13.68
N ARG A 188 -3.77 -7.52 -13.64
CA ARG A 188 -3.72 -6.74 -12.39
C ARG A 188 -4.76 -7.22 -11.38
N LYS A 189 -6.02 -7.41 -11.80
CA LYS A 189 -7.09 -7.92 -10.93
C LYS A 189 -6.81 -9.33 -10.41
N GLU A 190 -6.30 -10.21 -11.25
CA GLU A 190 -5.88 -11.55 -10.83
C GLU A 190 -4.77 -11.47 -9.77
N MET A 191 -3.74 -10.65 -10.02
CA MET A 191 -2.61 -10.48 -9.11
C MET A 191 -2.97 -9.80 -7.78
N GLN A 192 -3.98 -8.93 -7.72
CA GLN A 192 -4.48 -8.38 -6.45
C GLN A 192 -4.96 -9.50 -5.52
N LEU A 193 -5.77 -10.41 -6.02
CA LEU A 193 -6.28 -11.55 -5.25
C LEU A 193 -5.16 -12.48 -4.80
N GLU A 194 -4.19 -12.73 -5.68
CA GLU A 194 -3.02 -13.54 -5.37
C GLU A 194 -2.12 -12.91 -4.30
N LEU A 195 -1.83 -11.61 -4.40
CA LEU A 195 -1.06 -10.89 -3.38
C LEU A 195 -1.72 -10.94 -2.01
N LYS A 196 -3.05 -10.75 -1.96
CA LYS A 196 -3.82 -10.88 -0.72
C LYS A 196 -3.76 -12.31 -0.15
N ALA A 197 -3.83 -13.33 -1.01
CA ALA A 197 -3.70 -14.72 -0.61
C ALA A 197 -2.27 -15.05 -0.11
N MET A 198 -1.23 -14.55 -0.81
CA MET A 198 0.17 -14.70 -0.38
C MET A 198 0.43 -14.03 0.97
N HIS A 199 -0.09 -12.80 1.19
CA HIS A 199 0.02 -12.13 2.48
C HIS A 199 -0.53 -12.99 3.62
N LYS A 200 -1.75 -13.54 3.46
CA LYS A 200 -2.37 -14.44 4.44
C LYS A 200 -1.56 -15.72 4.67
N ARG A 201 -0.97 -16.29 3.61
CA ARG A 201 -0.16 -17.51 3.66
C ARG A 201 1.17 -17.29 4.38
N LEU A 202 1.81 -16.12 4.11
CA LEU A 202 3.10 -15.76 4.69
C LEU A 202 3.00 -15.25 6.14
N GLY A 203 1.92 -14.55 6.49
CA GLY A 203 1.72 -13.95 7.81
C GLY A 203 2.73 -12.87 8.19
N ILE A 204 3.50 -12.34 7.23
CA ILE A 204 4.44 -11.23 7.42
C ILE A 204 3.78 -9.89 7.10
N THR A 205 4.37 -8.80 7.52
CA THR A 205 3.87 -7.46 7.25
C THR A 205 4.12 -7.06 5.80
N PHE A 206 3.10 -6.52 5.11
CA PHE A 206 3.24 -5.93 3.79
C PHE A 206 3.07 -4.41 3.89
N ILE A 207 3.98 -3.67 3.27
CA ILE A 207 3.82 -2.23 3.02
C ILE A 207 3.78 -2.04 1.50
N TYR A 208 2.64 -1.59 1.01
CA TYR A 208 2.32 -1.49 -0.40
C TYR A 208 2.17 -0.02 -0.81
N VAL A 209 2.76 0.37 -1.91
CA VAL A 209 2.63 1.71 -2.48
C VAL A 209 1.85 1.62 -3.79
N THR A 210 0.82 2.43 -3.92
CA THR A 210 0.04 2.57 -5.16
C THR A 210 -0.59 3.96 -5.27
N HIS A 211 -0.99 4.31 -6.48
CA HIS A 211 -1.90 5.42 -6.77
C HIS A 211 -3.30 4.93 -7.19
N ASP A 212 -3.50 3.61 -7.26
CA ASP A 212 -4.75 2.97 -7.66
C ASP A 212 -5.63 2.71 -6.42
N GLN A 213 -6.82 3.31 -6.45
CA GLN A 213 -7.78 3.23 -5.34
C GLN A 213 -8.36 1.82 -5.20
N GLU A 214 -8.64 1.13 -6.33
CA GLU A 214 -9.20 -0.23 -6.32
C GLU A 214 -8.22 -1.20 -5.67
N GLU A 215 -6.91 -1.07 -5.94
CA GLU A 215 -5.87 -1.86 -5.30
C GLU A 215 -5.88 -1.68 -3.77
N ALA A 216 -5.88 -0.41 -3.32
CA ALA A 216 -5.86 -0.09 -1.90
C ALA A 216 -7.12 -0.60 -1.19
N LEU A 217 -8.31 -0.34 -1.74
CA LEU A 217 -9.58 -0.75 -1.14
C LEU A 217 -9.75 -2.28 -1.09
N THR A 218 -9.21 -3.00 -2.08
CA THR A 218 -9.40 -4.47 -2.20
C THR A 218 -8.44 -5.26 -1.30
N MET A 219 -7.19 -4.82 -1.17
CA MET A 219 -6.15 -5.64 -0.56
C MET A 219 -5.83 -5.28 0.88
N SER A 220 -5.99 -4.02 1.29
CA SER A 220 -5.44 -3.51 2.53
C SER A 220 -6.26 -3.87 3.77
N ASP A 221 -5.57 -4.00 4.90
CA ASP A 221 -6.17 -3.94 6.23
C ASP A 221 -6.24 -2.48 6.69
N THR A 222 -5.21 -1.68 6.37
CA THR A 222 -5.12 -0.25 6.68
C THR A 222 -4.63 0.52 5.45
N ILE A 223 -5.26 1.64 5.16
CA ILE A 223 -4.85 2.60 4.13
C ILE A 223 -4.33 3.87 4.79
N VAL A 224 -3.17 4.34 4.34
CA VAL A 224 -2.59 5.63 4.68
C VAL A 224 -2.71 6.52 3.45
N VAL A 225 -3.68 7.43 3.46
CA VAL A 225 -3.88 8.40 2.36
C VAL A 225 -2.92 9.56 2.55
N MET A 226 -2.13 9.83 1.51
CA MET A 226 -1.09 10.86 1.52
C MET A 226 -1.32 11.89 0.41
N ALA A 227 -1.04 13.15 0.73
CA ALA A 227 -0.96 14.25 -0.22
C ALA A 227 0.07 15.29 0.25
N ASP A 228 0.83 15.84 -0.68
CA ASP A 228 1.78 16.94 -0.45
C ASP A 228 2.76 16.71 0.72
N GLY A 229 3.20 15.47 0.89
CA GLY A 229 4.14 15.09 1.97
C GLY A 229 3.50 14.83 3.34
N TYR A 230 2.17 14.92 3.45
CA TYR A 230 1.42 14.74 4.69
C TYR A 230 0.49 13.54 4.63
N ILE A 231 0.23 12.95 5.79
CA ILE A 231 -0.85 11.97 5.96
C ILE A 231 -2.17 12.73 6.09
N GLN A 232 -3.10 12.46 5.17
CA GLN A 232 -4.44 13.04 5.17
C GLN A 232 -5.41 12.25 6.06
N GLN A 233 -5.33 10.93 5.97
CA GLN A 233 -6.16 10.02 6.78
C GLN A 233 -5.52 8.64 6.88
N ILE A 234 -5.73 7.96 8.01
CA ILE A 234 -5.41 6.55 8.21
C ILE A 234 -6.69 5.85 8.66
N GLY A 235 -7.00 4.71 8.06
CA GLY A 235 -8.18 3.92 8.44
C GLY A 235 -8.29 2.62 7.66
N THR A 236 -9.32 1.83 7.98
CA THR A 236 -9.70 0.68 7.16
C THR A 236 -10.25 1.16 5.81
N PRO A 237 -10.29 0.28 4.78
CA PRO A 237 -10.90 0.62 3.50
C PRO A 237 -12.31 1.23 3.63
N GLU A 238 -13.15 0.64 4.49
CA GLU A 238 -14.51 1.10 4.74
C GLU A 238 -14.54 2.51 5.37
N MET A 239 -13.68 2.78 6.35
CA MET A 239 -13.59 4.09 7.00
C MET A 239 -13.13 5.17 6.02
N ILE A 240 -12.12 4.86 5.19
CA ILE A 240 -11.59 5.80 4.20
C ILE A 240 -12.64 6.16 3.15
N TYR A 241 -13.46 5.19 2.73
CA TYR A 241 -14.51 5.41 1.73
C TYR A 241 -15.75 6.09 2.29
N ASN A 242 -16.26 5.62 3.45
CA ASN A 242 -17.54 6.06 4.02
C ASN A 242 -17.40 7.31 4.90
N GLU A 243 -16.25 7.50 5.56
CA GLU A 243 -16.01 8.56 6.54
C GLU A 243 -14.75 9.39 6.17
N PRO A 244 -14.69 10.00 4.97
CA PRO A 244 -13.53 10.79 4.57
C PRO A 244 -13.38 12.02 5.47
N LYS A 245 -12.16 12.26 5.99
CA LYS A 245 -11.87 13.37 6.91
C LYS A 245 -11.88 14.75 6.26
N ASN A 246 -11.69 14.80 4.94
CA ASN A 246 -11.68 16.06 4.19
C ASN A 246 -12.10 15.82 2.74
N THR A 247 -12.33 16.90 2.01
CA THR A 247 -12.77 16.86 0.60
C THR A 247 -11.76 16.22 -0.32
N PHE A 248 -10.45 16.35 -0.02
CA PHE A 248 -9.41 15.68 -0.79
C PHE A 248 -9.56 14.16 -0.71
N VAL A 249 -9.69 13.59 0.48
CA VAL A 249 -9.87 12.14 0.65
C VAL A 249 -11.16 11.68 -0.02
N ALA A 250 -12.27 12.42 0.15
CA ALA A 250 -13.55 12.12 -0.45
C ALA A 250 -13.46 12.00 -1.99
N ASP A 251 -12.87 12.99 -2.63
CA ASP A 251 -12.73 13.08 -4.08
C ASP A 251 -11.68 12.11 -4.63
N PHE A 252 -10.58 11.92 -3.87
CA PHE A 252 -9.49 11.04 -4.30
C PHE A 252 -9.84 9.56 -4.22
N ILE A 253 -10.69 9.12 -3.27
CA ILE A 253 -11.00 7.69 -3.04
C ILE A 253 -12.12 7.18 -3.96
N GLY A 254 -12.93 8.04 -4.52
CA GLY A 254 -14.03 7.65 -5.41
C GLY A 254 -14.78 8.86 -5.92
N GLU A 255 -15.57 8.65 -6.94
CA GLU A 255 -16.44 9.70 -7.44
C GLU A 255 -17.34 10.24 -6.32
N SER A 256 -17.36 11.55 -6.13
CA SER A 256 -18.12 12.22 -5.07
C SER A 256 -18.83 13.45 -5.60
N ASN A 257 -20.04 13.68 -5.10
CA ASN A 257 -20.69 14.97 -5.22
C ASN A 257 -20.41 15.74 -3.93
N ILE A 258 -19.71 16.86 -4.02
CA ILE A 258 -19.35 17.69 -2.86
C ILE A 258 -20.13 18.99 -2.94
N PHE A 259 -20.91 19.27 -1.90
CA PHE A 259 -21.74 20.47 -1.79
C PHE A 259 -21.35 21.27 -0.56
N SER A 260 -21.31 22.60 -0.65
CA SER A 260 -21.25 23.44 0.54
C SER A 260 -22.60 23.44 1.22
N GLY A 261 -22.60 23.17 2.52
CA GLY A 261 -23.79 23.09 3.33
C GLY A 261 -23.60 23.69 4.72
N THR A 262 -24.61 23.52 5.56
CA THR A 262 -24.57 23.90 7.00
C THR A 262 -25.24 22.83 7.83
N MET A 263 -24.84 22.72 9.10
CA MET A 263 -25.45 21.82 10.09
C MET A 263 -26.38 22.63 11.03
N PRO A 264 -27.70 22.72 10.75
CA PRO A 264 -28.62 23.44 11.64
C PRO A 264 -28.70 22.80 13.04
N LYS A 265 -28.49 21.50 13.13
CA LYS A 265 -28.40 20.67 14.34
C LYS A 265 -27.82 19.30 13.99
N ASP A 266 -27.46 18.52 14.98
CA ASP A 266 -27.02 17.14 14.82
C ASP A 266 -27.98 16.32 13.98
N TYR A 267 -27.43 15.48 13.12
CA TYR A 267 -28.15 14.57 12.22
C TYR A 267 -29.03 15.26 11.17
N LEU A 268 -28.81 16.56 10.93
CA LEU A 268 -29.54 17.33 9.92
C LEU A 268 -28.60 18.27 9.20
N VAL A 269 -28.41 18.07 7.90
CA VAL A 269 -27.59 18.92 7.03
C VAL A 269 -28.46 19.68 6.03
N ARG A 270 -28.11 20.92 5.72
CA ARG A 270 -28.77 21.74 4.71
C ARG A 270 -27.80 22.06 3.57
N PHE A 271 -28.17 21.68 2.36
CA PHE A 271 -27.49 22.05 1.12
C PHE A 271 -28.47 22.14 -0.04
N CYS A 272 -28.12 22.83 -1.14
CA CYS A 272 -29.01 23.08 -2.27
C CYS A 272 -30.41 23.62 -1.87
N GLY A 273 -30.48 24.40 -0.79
CA GLY A 273 -31.72 24.97 -0.27
C GLY A 273 -32.70 23.98 0.38
N LYS A 274 -32.31 22.75 0.61
CA LYS A 274 -33.09 21.67 1.24
C LYS A 274 -32.37 21.10 2.46
N SER A 275 -33.15 20.48 3.35
CA SER A 275 -32.60 19.78 4.53
C SER A 275 -32.68 18.28 4.35
N PHE A 276 -31.61 17.60 4.73
CA PHE A 276 -31.45 16.15 4.64
C PHE A 276 -31.04 15.59 6.00
N VAL A 277 -31.50 14.39 6.30
CA VAL A 277 -30.98 13.63 7.43
C VAL A 277 -29.60 13.09 7.09
N CYS A 278 -28.66 13.21 8.02
CA CYS A 278 -27.31 12.64 7.94
C CYS A 278 -26.98 11.85 9.21
N GLU A 279 -25.87 11.14 9.21
CA GLU A 279 -25.44 10.33 10.36
C GLU A 279 -24.50 11.10 11.30
N ASP A 280 -24.06 12.28 10.89
CA ASP A 280 -23.06 13.09 11.58
C ASP A 280 -23.69 14.00 12.64
N GLY A 281 -22.95 14.18 13.73
CA GLY A 281 -23.28 15.07 14.84
C GLY A 281 -22.04 15.66 15.50
N GLY A 282 -22.26 16.53 16.52
CA GLY A 282 -21.17 17.19 17.24
C GLY A 282 -20.72 18.50 16.61
N PHE A 283 -21.49 19.06 15.69
CA PHE A 283 -21.25 20.36 15.05
C PHE A 283 -21.93 21.49 15.82
N GLU A 284 -21.38 22.69 15.69
CA GLU A 284 -22.06 23.89 16.18
C GLU A 284 -23.29 24.20 15.31
N LYS A 285 -24.23 24.97 15.90
CA LYS A 285 -25.44 25.35 15.16
C LYS A 285 -25.10 26.20 13.93
N ASP A 286 -25.59 25.77 12.78
CA ASP A 286 -25.38 26.39 11.47
C ASP A 286 -23.88 26.42 11.02
N GLU A 287 -23.06 25.50 11.58
CA GLU A 287 -21.67 25.36 11.18
C GLU A 287 -21.55 25.04 9.69
N PRO A 288 -20.66 25.75 8.94
CA PRO A 288 -20.39 25.44 7.54
C PRO A 288 -19.68 24.08 7.39
N VAL A 289 -20.18 23.25 6.47
CA VAL A 289 -19.65 21.91 6.21
C VAL A 289 -19.58 21.64 4.71
N ASP A 290 -18.68 20.76 4.33
CA ASP A 290 -18.70 20.12 3.02
C ASP A 290 -19.48 18.81 3.09
N VAL A 291 -20.52 18.71 2.27
CA VAL A 291 -21.42 17.55 2.23
C VAL A 291 -21.01 16.63 1.12
N VAL A 292 -20.59 15.42 1.46
CA VAL A 292 -20.20 14.39 0.49
C VAL A 292 -21.37 13.45 0.24
N VAL A 293 -21.77 13.32 -1.03
CA VAL A 293 -22.83 12.40 -1.44
C VAL A 293 -22.27 11.49 -2.53
N ARG A 294 -22.22 10.20 -2.27
CA ARG A 294 -21.74 9.23 -3.26
C ARG A 294 -22.75 9.05 -4.39
N PRO A 295 -22.32 8.87 -5.65
CA PRO A 295 -23.24 8.69 -6.79
C PRO A 295 -24.21 7.54 -6.61
N GLU A 296 -23.78 6.42 -6.00
CA GLU A 296 -24.58 5.23 -5.74
C GLU A 296 -25.71 5.47 -4.71
N ASP A 297 -25.61 6.49 -3.88
CA ASP A 297 -26.63 6.85 -2.87
C ASP A 297 -27.70 7.76 -3.48
N VAL A 298 -27.50 8.27 -4.70
CA VAL A 298 -28.45 9.15 -5.38
C VAL A 298 -29.45 8.32 -6.19
N LYS A 299 -30.74 8.48 -5.87
CA LYS A 299 -31.82 7.85 -6.61
C LYS A 299 -32.49 8.83 -7.56
N ILE A 300 -32.53 8.52 -8.84
CA ILE A 300 -33.27 9.28 -9.85
C ILE A 300 -34.73 8.82 -9.83
N VAL A 301 -35.64 9.77 -9.64
CA VAL A 301 -37.08 9.53 -9.58
C VAL A 301 -37.81 10.48 -10.56
N PRO A 302 -39.08 10.22 -10.91
CA PRO A 302 -39.85 11.14 -11.75
C PRO A 302 -39.94 12.55 -11.18
N ALA A 303 -40.04 13.54 -12.05
CA ALA A 303 -40.17 14.94 -11.66
C ALA A 303 -41.29 15.16 -10.63
N GLY A 304 -40.98 15.89 -9.56
CA GLY A 304 -41.89 16.17 -8.45
C GLY A 304 -41.93 15.12 -7.34
N GLN A 305 -41.25 13.97 -7.47
CA GLN A 305 -41.17 12.93 -6.44
C GLN A 305 -39.85 12.95 -5.65
N GLY A 306 -38.83 13.70 -6.15
CA GLY A 306 -37.54 13.80 -5.48
C GLY A 306 -37.43 15.03 -4.56
N THR A 307 -36.44 15.01 -3.68
CA THR A 307 -36.11 16.12 -2.78
C THR A 307 -35.46 17.28 -3.54
N LEU A 308 -34.59 16.99 -4.51
CA LEU A 308 -33.96 17.94 -5.40
C LEU A 308 -34.49 17.76 -6.82
N ALA A 309 -34.66 18.86 -7.54
CA ALA A 309 -34.96 18.85 -8.95
C ALA A 309 -33.68 19.26 -9.74
N GLY A 310 -33.44 18.61 -10.87
CA GLY A 310 -32.31 18.89 -11.71
C GLY A 310 -32.57 18.57 -13.17
N LYS A 311 -31.69 19.08 -14.05
CA LYS A 311 -31.71 18.80 -15.48
C LYS A 311 -30.53 17.88 -15.81
N VAL A 312 -30.81 16.75 -16.48
CA VAL A 312 -29.76 15.89 -17.02
C VAL A 312 -28.97 16.63 -18.07
N THR A 313 -27.67 16.76 -17.89
CA THR A 313 -26.76 17.47 -18.81
C THR A 313 -25.91 16.49 -19.63
N SER A 314 -25.65 15.29 -19.09
CA SER A 314 -24.87 14.27 -19.78
C SER A 314 -25.26 12.87 -19.32
N VAL A 315 -25.17 11.92 -20.26
CA VAL A 315 -25.32 10.47 -19.99
C VAL A 315 -24.18 9.76 -20.70
N ILE A 316 -23.31 9.09 -19.95
CA ILE A 316 -22.13 8.42 -20.48
C ILE A 316 -22.20 6.94 -20.12
N PHE A 317 -22.10 6.08 -21.14
CA PHE A 317 -22.04 4.63 -20.94
C PHE A 317 -20.63 4.20 -20.52
N LYS A 318 -20.49 3.58 -19.35
CA LYS A 318 -19.24 3.09 -18.78
C LYS A 318 -19.08 1.56 -18.86
N GLY A 319 -19.87 0.88 -19.66
CA GLY A 319 -19.86 -0.58 -19.85
C GLY A 319 -20.88 -1.30 -18.97
N ILE A 320 -20.75 -1.24 -17.67
CA ILE A 320 -21.62 -1.91 -16.68
C ILE A 320 -22.68 -0.98 -16.07
N HIS A 321 -22.50 0.33 -16.20
CA HIS A 321 -23.43 1.36 -15.71
C HIS A 321 -23.40 2.59 -16.60
N TYR A 322 -24.36 3.50 -16.39
CA TYR A 322 -24.36 4.84 -16.96
C TYR A 322 -23.96 5.86 -15.90
N GLN A 323 -23.02 6.72 -16.24
CA GLN A 323 -22.75 7.93 -15.47
C GLN A 323 -23.67 9.05 -15.96
N ILE A 324 -24.49 9.57 -15.05
CA ILE A 324 -25.48 10.60 -15.37
C ILE A 324 -25.08 11.89 -14.62
N LEU A 325 -24.83 12.96 -15.36
CA LEU A 325 -24.59 14.27 -14.78
C LEU A 325 -25.90 15.04 -14.73
N VAL A 326 -26.26 15.54 -13.55
CA VAL A 326 -27.47 16.29 -13.28
C VAL A 326 -27.10 17.65 -12.70
N GLN A 327 -27.50 18.70 -13.36
CA GLN A 327 -27.35 20.06 -12.85
C GLN A 327 -28.52 20.39 -11.92
N CYS A 328 -28.26 20.56 -10.65
CA CYS A 328 -29.20 20.97 -9.62
C CYS A 328 -29.01 22.45 -9.27
N GLY A 329 -30.09 23.23 -9.30
CA GLY A 329 -30.05 24.65 -8.97
C GLY A 329 -29.42 25.52 -10.07
N ARG A 330 -29.36 26.81 -9.80
CA ARG A 330 -28.67 27.79 -10.64
C ARG A 330 -27.23 27.94 -10.16
#